data_4643fec5ca7b32d8a3c8e1a4be88f89e
#
_entry.id   4643fec5ca7b32d8a3c8e1a4be88f89e
#
_cell.length_a   1.000
_cell.length_b   1.000
_cell.length_c   1.000
_cell.angle_alpha   90.00
_cell.angle_beta   90.00
_cell.angle_gamma   90.00
#
_symmetry.space_group_name_H-M   'P 1'
#
loop_
_entity.id
_entity.type
_entity.pdbx_description
1 polymer ?
#
loop_
_entity_poly.entity_id
_entity_poly.type
_entity_poly.pdbx_seq_one_letter_code
_entity_poly.pdbx_strand_id
1 'polypeptide(L)'
;MKINYVLRKEYKNFFLNLVEANKEKRYIGVRKRPWGKYAAEIRDSTRNGIRVWLGTFDSAEEAGMVYDQAAFAMRGASAALNFPLERVKETLKNMNYKCKDGSSPAEAIKETHRARGSSNGKGKKKQISKDVLVLEDLGSDLLDELLSQS
;
A
#
# COMPACT_ATOMS: atom_id res chain seq x y z
N MET A 1 -40.78 14.99 -23.39
CA MET A 1 -39.59 15.85 -23.22
C MET A 1 -39.08 15.94 -21.78
N LYS A 2 -39.96 16.10 -20.79
CA LYS A 2 -39.58 16.17 -19.36
C LYS A 2 -38.97 14.86 -18.83
N ILE A 3 -39.42 13.70 -19.29
CA ILE A 3 -38.97 12.38 -18.91
C ILE A 3 -37.51 12.14 -19.36
N ASN A 4 -37.15 12.56 -20.57
CA ASN A 4 -35.81 12.42 -21.10
C ASN A 4 -34.77 13.30 -20.40
N TYR A 5 -35.20 14.46 -19.86
CA TYR A 5 -34.32 15.33 -19.09
C TYR A 5 -33.98 14.74 -17.71
N VAL A 6 -34.99 14.18 -17.03
CA VAL A 6 -34.80 13.52 -15.73
C VAL A 6 -33.90 12.30 -15.87
N LEU A 7 -34.13 11.46 -16.89
CA LEU A 7 -33.30 10.28 -17.19
C LEU A 7 -31.85 10.66 -17.50
N ARG A 8 -31.62 11.73 -18.23
CA ARG A 8 -30.27 12.23 -18.53
C ARG A 8 -29.55 12.70 -17.26
N LYS A 9 -30.26 13.35 -16.35
CA LYS A 9 -29.72 13.84 -15.09
C LYS A 9 -29.35 12.68 -14.16
N GLU A 10 -30.20 11.67 -14.05
CA GLU A 10 -29.96 10.47 -13.27
C GLU A 10 -28.80 9.66 -13.83
N TYR A 11 -28.74 9.53 -15.16
CA TYR A 11 -27.64 8.83 -15.84
C TYR A 11 -26.29 9.53 -15.62
N LYS A 12 -26.31 10.86 -15.67
CA LYS A 12 -25.13 11.68 -15.43
C LYS A 12 -24.63 11.55 -13.99
N ASN A 13 -25.56 11.56 -13.02
CA ASN A 13 -25.24 11.37 -11.60
C ASN A 13 -24.71 9.96 -11.33
N PHE A 14 -25.32 8.94 -11.93
CA PHE A 14 -24.86 7.55 -11.84
C PHE A 14 -23.45 7.39 -12.42
N PHE A 15 -23.17 7.99 -13.56
CA PHE A 15 -21.86 7.96 -14.19
C PHE A 15 -20.81 8.69 -13.35
N LEU A 16 -21.14 9.84 -12.79
CA LEU A 16 -20.27 10.60 -11.89
C LEU A 16 -19.94 9.80 -10.62
N ASN A 17 -20.94 9.14 -10.02
CA ASN A 17 -20.74 8.27 -8.86
C ASN A 17 -19.86 7.08 -9.18
N LEU A 18 -20.00 6.49 -10.36
CA LEU A 18 -19.15 5.40 -10.84
C LEU A 18 -17.69 5.85 -11.04
N VAL A 19 -17.49 7.03 -11.61
CA VAL A 19 -16.16 7.61 -11.82
C VAL A 19 -15.52 7.96 -10.47
N GLU A 20 -16.27 8.46 -9.51
CA GLU A 20 -15.78 8.73 -8.16
C GLU A 20 -15.45 7.46 -7.39
N ALA A 21 -16.25 6.40 -7.53
CA ALA A 21 -15.99 5.12 -6.92
C ALA A 21 -14.71 4.45 -7.48
N ASN A 22 -14.37 4.73 -8.73
CA ASN A 22 -13.17 4.22 -9.39
C ASN A 22 -11.94 5.10 -9.17
N LYS A 23 -12.08 6.28 -8.56
CA LYS A 23 -10.93 7.09 -8.17
C LYS A 23 -10.18 6.41 -7.04
N GLU A 24 -8.96 6.04 -7.30
CA GLU A 24 -8.07 5.52 -6.26
C GLU A 24 -7.88 6.56 -5.17
N LYS A 25 -8.14 6.16 -3.92
CA LYS A 25 -7.96 7.01 -2.77
C LYS A 25 -6.48 7.32 -2.59
N ARG A 26 -6.13 8.60 -2.55
CA ARG A 26 -4.76 9.05 -2.33
C ARG A 26 -4.48 9.18 -0.84
N TYR A 27 -3.33 8.69 -0.44
CA TYR A 27 -2.86 8.77 0.94
C TYR A 27 -1.60 9.62 1.03
N ILE A 28 -1.45 10.35 2.13
CA ILE A 28 -0.27 11.16 2.42
C ILE A 28 0.97 10.26 2.52
N GLY A 29 2.04 10.63 1.82
CA GLY A 29 3.31 9.89 1.87
C GLY A 29 3.32 8.59 1.06
N VAL A 30 2.28 8.31 0.29
CA VAL A 30 2.15 7.10 -0.52
C VAL A 30 2.27 7.46 -2.00
N ARG A 31 3.10 6.73 -2.73
CA ARG A 31 3.25 6.84 -4.18
C ARG A 31 2.95 5.51 -4.85
N LYS A 32 2.07 5.54 -5.83
CA LYS A 32 1.81 4.38 -6.68
C LYS A 32 2.98 4.16 -7.64
N ARG A 33 3.47 2.93 -7.70
CA ARG A 33 4.51 2.53 -8.66
C ARG A 33 3.89 1.97 -9.93
N PRO A 34 4.59 2.06 -11.10
CA PRO A 34 4.06 1.55 -12.38
C PRO A 34 3.71 0.06 -12.38
N TRP A 35 4.34 -0.73 -11.52
CA TRP A 35 4.11 -2.18 -11.41
C TRP A 35 3.00 -2.56 -10.42
N GLY A 36 2.16 -1.60 -10.02
CA GLY A 36 1.00 -1.84 -9.16
C GLY A 36 1.27 -1.93 -7.67
N LYS A 37 2.47 -1.59 -7.22
CA LYS A 37 2.84 -1.49 -5.80
C LYS A 37 2.75 -0.05 -5.31
N TYR A 38 2.74 0.10 -3.99
CA TYR A 38 2.64 1.41 -3.33
C TYR A 38 3.83 1.61 -2.39
N ALA A 39 4.55 2.69 -2.58
CA ALA A 39 5.70 3.04 -1.75
C ALA A 39 5.29 4.05 -0.68
N ALA A 40 5.71 3.82 0.55
CA ALA A 40 5.55 4.78 1.65
C ALA A 40 6.87 5.48 1.94
N GLU A 41 6.82 6.80 2.04
CA GLU A 41 7.97 7.67 2.26
C GLU A 41 7.60 8.77 3.25
N ILE A 42 8.49 9.11 4.16
CA ILE A 42 8.26 10.17 5.15
C ILE A 42 9.50 11.03 5.32
N ARG A 43 9.31 12.30 5.65
CA ARG A 43 10.40 13.17 6.07
C ARG A 43 10.64 13.04 7.56
N ASP A 44 11.87 12.70 7.93
CA ASP A 44 12.26 12.53 9.31
C ASP A 44 12.57 13.89 9.94
N SER A 45 11.64 14.39 10.74
CA SER A 45 11.80 15.67 11.44
C SER A 45 12.89 15.63 12.54
N THR A 46 13.28 14.44 12.98
CA THR A 46 14.36 14.26 13.96
C THR A 46 15.75 14.34 13.31
N ARG A 47 15.84 14.28 11.99
CA ARG A 47 17.07 14.33 11.20
C ARG A 47 17.03 15.38 10.09
N ASN A 48 16.63 16.60 10.40
CA ASN A 48 16.60 17.72 9.47
C ASN A 48 15.73 17.49 8.21
N GLY A 49 14.68 16.70 8.30
CA GLY A 49 13.76 16.45 7.22
C GLY A 49 14.28 15.53 6.12
N ILE A 50 15.26 14.69 6.40
CA ILE A 50 15.74 13.66 5.49
C ILE A 50 14.59 12.72 5.13
N ARG A 51 14.47 12.36 3.85
CA ARG A 51 13.48 11.42 3.38
C ARG A 51 13.85 9.99 3.78
N VAL A 52 12.95 9.32 4.47
CA VAL A 52 13.08 7.90 4.82
C VAL A 52 12.06 7.11 4.00
N TRP A 53 12.56 6.17 3.22
CA TRP A 53 11.72 5.24 2.49
C TRP A 53 11.32 4.08 3.42
N LEU A 54 10.03 3.98 3.70
CA LEU A 54 9.49 3.02 4.68
C LEU A 54 9.28 1.63 4.09
N GLY A 55 9.09 1.54 2.80
CA GLY A 55 8.92 0.27 2.10
C GLY A 55 7.94 0.34 0.96
N THR A 56 7.76 -0.81 0.31
CA THR A 56 6.79 -1.00 -0.78
C THR A 56 5.77 -2.05 -0.35
N PHE A 57 4.49 -1.75 -0.58
CA PHE A 57 3.35 -2.53 -0.10
C PHE A 57 2.40 -2.87 -1.26
N ASP A 58 1.58 -3.88 -1.05
CA ASP A 58 0.64 -4.34 -2.07
C ASP A 58 -0.60 -3.45 -2.20
N SER A 59 -0.97 -2.74 -1.12
CA SER A 59 -2.12 -1.84 -1.12
C SER A 59 -1.75 -0.42 -0.67
N ALA A 60 -2.50 0.56 -1.15
CA ALA A 60 -2.34 1.96 -0.75
C ALA A 60 -2.69 2.16 0.72
N GLU A 61 -3.67 1.44 1.24
CA GLU A 61 -4.08 1.48 2.64
C GLU A 61 -2.96 1.03 3.57
N GLU A 62 -2.30 -0.06 3.23
CA GLU A 62 -1.18 -0.61 3.98
C GLU A 62 -0.01 0.39 4.02
N ALA A 63 0.36 0.94 2.87
CA ALA A 63 1.38 1.97 2.76
C ALA A 63 1.02 3.23 3.57
N GLY A 64 -0.24 3.67 3.49
CA GLY A 64 -0.75 4.81 4.27
C GLY A 64 -0.71 4.58 5.77
N MET A 65 -1.01 3.37 6.22
CA MET A 65 -0.93 3.01 7.64
C MET A 65 0.53 3.04 8.14
N VAL A 66 1.46 2.53 7.36
CA VAL A 66 2.89 2.56 7.71
C VAL A 66 3.40 4.01 7.80
N TYR A 67 2.98 4.86 6.87
CA TYR A 67 3.27 6.29 6.94
C TYR A 67 2.72 6.91 8.23
N ASP A 68 1.48 6.62 8.58
CA ASP A 68 0.82 7.15 9.78
C ASP A 68 1.54 6.69 11.06
N GLN A 69 1.95 5.44 11.11
CA GLN A 69 2.74 4.90 12.24
C GLN A 69 4.04 5.69 12.44
N ALA A 70 4.76 5.94 11.36
CA ALA A 70 6.00 6.70 11.41
C ALA A 70 5.75 8.17 11.80
N ALA A 71 4.73 8.79 11.24
CA ALA A 71 4.35 10.17 11.53
C ALA A 71 3.94 10.33 13.01
N PHE A 72 3.14 9.43 13.51
CA PHE A 72 2.71 9.43 14.91
C PHE A 72 3.88 9.19 15.87
N ALA A 73 4.77 8.25 15.55
CA ALA A 73 5.93 7.95 16.37
C ALA A 73 6.89 9.16 16.49
N MET A 74 6.97 10.00 15.44
CA MET A 74 7.83 11.19 15.45
C MET A 74 7.15 12.42 16.02
N ARG A 75 5.89 12.67 15.69
CA ARG A 75 5.19 13.94 15.95
C ARG A 75 4.04 13.81 16.94
N GLY A 76 3.66 12.59 17.30
CA GLY A 76 2.54 12.35 18.21
C GLY A 76 1.20 12.74 17.61
N ALA A 77 0.29 13.19 18.48
CA ALA A 77 -1.08 13.55 18.09
C ALA A 77 -1.17 14.76 17.13
N SER A 78 -0.10 15.55 17.01
CA SER A 78 -0.03 16.70 16.09
C SER A 78 0.25 16.30 14.63
N ALA A 79 0.58 15.04 14.38
CA ALA A 79 0.86 14.55 13.03
C ALA A 79 -0.39 14.55 12.15
N ALA A 80 -0.19 14.90 10.88
CA ALA A 80 -1.25 14.73 9.87
C ALA A 80 -1.31 13.25 9.48
N LEU A 81 -2.45 12.60 9.72
CA LEU A 81 -2.66 11.17 9.52
C LEU A 81 -3.70 10.90 8.45
N ASN A 82 -3.55 9.78 7.74
CA ASN A 82 -4.54 9.30 6.77
C ASN A 82 -5.72 8.60 7.45
N PHE A 83 -5.45 7.94 8.59
CA PHE A 83 -6.42 7.14 9.33
C PHE A 83 -6.70 7.76 10.70
N PRO A 84 -7.80 7.35 11.37
CA PRO A 84 -8.09 7.82 12.72
C PRO A 84 -6.93 7.50 13.68
N LEU A 85 -6.65 8.44 14.58
CA LEU A 85 -5.57 8.35 15.54
C LEU A 85 -5.63 7.07 16.39
N GLU A 86 -6.81 6.67 16.81
CA GLU A 86 -7.02 5.47 17.62
C GLU A 86 -6.59 4.20 16.87
N ARG A 87 -6.91 4.14 15.57
CA ARG A 87 -6.51 3.02 14.72
C ARG A 87 -4.99 2.94 14.55
N VAL A 88 -4.34 4.08 14.39
CA VAL A 88 -2.88 4.16 14.26
C VAL A 88 -2.19 3.73 15.57
N LYS A 89 -2.68 4.19 16.70
CA LYS A 89 -2.20 3.78 18.02
C LYS A 89 -2.30 2.28 18.25
N GLU A 90 -3.44 1.70 17.90
CA GLU A 90 -3.70 0.27 18.03
C GLU A 90 -2.73 -0.55 17.18
N THR A 91 -2.50 -0.16 15.94
CA THR A 91 -1.55 -0.85 15.05
C THR A 91 -0.12 -0.78 15.58
N LEU A 92 0.29 0.36 16.11
CA LEU A 92 1.60 0.52 16.74
C LEU A 92 1.78 -0.36 17.97
N LYS A 93 0.75 -0.43 18.81
CA LYS A 93 0.74 -1.28 20.01
C LYS A 93 0.87 -2.75 19.63
N ASN A 94 0.13 -3.20 18.62
CA ASN A 94 0.18 -4.58 18.14
C ASN A 94 1.50 -4.94 17.47
N MET A 95 2.18 -3.95 16.93
CA MET A 95 3.44 -4.14 16.22
C MET A 95 4.64 -4.35 17.16
N ASN A 96 4.54 -3.91 18.40
CA ASN A 96 5.62 -3.99 19.40
C ASN A 96 6.94 -3.40 18.89
N TYR A 97 6.88 -2.28 18.15
CA TYR A 97 8.10 -1.67 17.67
C TYR A 97 8.95 -1.14 18.82
N LYS A 98 10.25 -1.32 18.73
CA LYS A 98 11.19 -0.80 19.71
C LYS A 98 12.13 0.17 19.02
N CYS A 99 12.14 1.40 19.51
CA CYS A 99 13.12 2.38 19.10
C CYS A 99 14.40 2.15 19.93
N LYS A 100 15.50 1.89 19.26
CA LYS A 100 16.81 1.83 19.93
C LYS A 100 17.26 3.24 20.28
N ASP A 101 17.97 3.38 21.39
CA ASP A 101 18.52 4.67 21.80
C ASP A 101 19.38 5.25 20.68
N GLY A 102 19.10 6.50 20.30
CA GLY A 102 19.78 7.20 19.21
C GLY A 102 19.29 6.91 17.81
N SER A 103 18.32 5.99 17.62
CA SER A 103 17.74 5.73 16.31
C SER A 103 16.47 6.56 16.07
N SER A 104 16.20 6.87 14.80
CA SER A 104 14.97 7.55 14.41
C SER A 104 13.75 6.63 14.56
N PRO A 105 12.60 7.15 15.05
CA PRO A 105 11.36 6.37 15.06
C PRO A 105 10.95 5.87 13.68
N ALA A 106 11.18 6.64 12.63
CA ALA A 106 10.91 6.23 11.25
C ALA A 106 11.75 5.04 10.84
N GLU A 107 13.03 5.04 11.17
CA GLU A 107 13.93 3.90 10.91
C GLU A 107 13.52 2.67 11.70
N ALA A 108 13.09 2.82 12.95
CA ALA A 108 12.63 1.71 13.77
C ALA A 108 11.38 1.04 13.17
N ILE A 109 10.45 1.81 12.65
CA ILE A 109 9.25 1.31 11.99
C ILE A 109 9.60 0.62 10.67
N LYS A 110 10.48 1.22 9.87
CA LYS A 110 11.00 0.62 8.64
C LYS A 110 11.63 -0.75 8.90
N GLU A 111 12.48 -0.85 9.90
CA GLU A 111 13.14 -2.11 10.30
C GLU A 111 12.12 -3.16 10.75
N THR A 112 11.12 -2.77 11.52
CA THR A 112 10.08 -3.68 11.98
C THR A 112 9.29 -4.27 10.82
N HIS A 113 8.90 -3.46 9.86
CA HIS A 113 8.20 -3.92 8.66
C HIS A 113 9.09 -4.76 7.76
N ARG A 114 10.35 -4.39 7.61
CA ARG A 114 11.33 -5.15 6.84
C ARG A 114 11.56 -6.54 7.42
N ALA A 115 11.69 -6.64 8.73
CA ALA A 115 11.86 -7.92 9.43
C ALA A 115 10.64 -8.83 9.25
N ARG A 116 9.43 -8.29 9.33
CA ARG A 116 8.19 -9.04 9.09
C ARG A 116 8.06 -9.49 7.63
N GLY A 117 8.39 -8.63 6.69
CA GLY A 117 8.40 -8.95 5.27
C GLY A 117 9.42 -10.04 4.91
N SER A 118 10.58 -10.01 5.55
CA SER A 118 11.64 -11.01 5.33
C SER A 118 11.29 -12.39 5.89
N SER A 119 10.63 -12.45 7.04
CA SER A 119 10.19 -13.71 7.65
C SER A 119 9.06 -14.39 6.86
N ASN A 120 8.15 -13.60 6.31
CA ASN A 120 7.11 -14.10 5.41
C ASN A 120 7.63 -14.40 4.00
N GLY A 121 8.68 -13.73 3.57
CA GLY A 121 9.23 -13.86 2.22
C GLY A 121 10.10 -15.09 1.99
N LYS A 122 10.79 -15.57 3.02
CA LYS A 122 11.71 -16.72 2.87
C LYS A 122 10.99 -18.06 2.69
N GLY A 123 9.82 -18.24 3.30
CA GLY A 123 8.99 -19.43 3.11
C GLY A 123 8.16 -19.37 1.82
N LYS A 124 7.59 -18.22 1.50
CA LYS A 124 6.76 -18.02 0.30
C LYS A 124 7.58 -17.90 -0.99
N LYS A 125 8.79 -17.33 -0.96
CA LYS A 125 9.63 -17.22 -2.16
C LYS A 125 10.06 -18.60 -2.71
N LYS A 126 10.27 -19.58 -1.84
CA LYS A 126 10.63 -20.94 -2.25
C LYS A 126 9.43 -21.69 -2.83
N GLN A 127 8.23 -21.39 -2.35
CA GLN A 127 6.99 -21.99 -2.82
C GLN A 127 6.46 -21.30 -4.08
N ILE A 128 6.53 -19.96 -4.13
CA ILE A 128 6.13 -19.16 -5.30
C ILE A 128 7.04 -19.41 -6.51
N SER A 129 8.36 -19.60 -6.29
CA SER A 129 9.24 -19.89 -7.40
C SER A 129 9.03 -21.28 -8.00
N LYS A 130 8.64 -22.27 -7.21
CA LYS A 130 8.21 -23.59 -7.70
C LYS A 130 6.87 -23.52 -8.42
N ASP A 131 5.90 -22.82 -7.86
CA ASP A 131 4.57 -22.66 -8.43
C ASP A 131 4.61 -21.79 -9.70
N VAL A 132 5.44 -20.77 -9.73
CA VAL A 132 5.64 -19.91 -10.90
C VAL A 132 6.34 -20.66 -12.02
N LEU A 133 7.33 -21.52 -11.73
CA LEU A 133 7.98 -22.36 -12.72
C LEU A 133 7.01 -23.39 -13.33
N VAL A 134 6.14 -24.00 -12.51
CA VAL A 134 5.11 -24.93 -12.96
C VAL A 134 4.04 -24.20 -13.77
N LEU A 135 3.68 -22.98 -13.39
CA LEU A 135 2.71 -22.15 -14.14
C LEU A 135 3.28 -21.62 -15.45
N GLU A 136 4.56 -21.30 -15.52
CA GLU A 136 5.22 -20.90 -16.78
C GLU A 136 5.27 -22.06 -17.78
N ASP A 137 5.61 -23.29 -17.34
CA ASP A 137 5.61 -24.49 -18.18
C ASP A 137 4.19 -24.82 -18.69
N LEU A 138 3.19 -24.73 -17.79
CA LEU A 138 1.78 -24.93 -18.16
C LEU A 138 1.26 -23.79 -19.03
N GLY A 139 1.71 -22.55 -18.79
CA GLY A 139 1.32 -21.39 -19.56
C GLY A 139 1.83 -21.39 -20.99
N SER A 140 3.07 -21.85 -21.23
CA SER A 140 3.62 -21.96 -22.59
C SER A 140 2.96 -23.07 -23.40
N ASP A 141 2.69 -24.21 -22.77
CA ASP A 141 1.97 -25.32 -23.41
C ASP A 141 0.52 -24.94 -23.77
N LEU A 142 -0.17 -24.24 -22.87
CA LEU A 142 -1.53 -23.73 -23.11
C LEU A 142 -1.56 -22.67 -24.20
N LEU A 143 -0.57 -21.79 -24.27
CA LEU A 143 -0.45 -20.78 -25.31
C LEU A 143 -0.17 -21.41 -26.68
N ASP A 144 0.71 -22.40 -26.75
CA ASP A 144 1.00 -23.13 -27.98
C ASP A 144 -0.22 -23.92 -28.46
N GLU A 145 -0.96 -24.53 -27.54
CA GLU A 145 -2.20 -25.23 -27.86
C GLU A 145 -3.29 -24.27 -28.37
N LEU A 146 -3.46 -23.10 -27.73
CA LEU A 146 -4.40 -22.07 -28.16
C LEU A 146 -4.01 -21.48 -29.53
N LEU A 147 -2.72 -21.30 -29.79
CA LEU A 147 -2.23 -20.81 -31.07
C LEU A 147 -2.37 -21.87 -32.19
N SER A 148 -2.27 -23.14 -31.86
CA SER A 148 -2.45 -24.24 -32.86
C SER A 148 -3.92 -24.46 -33.21
N GLN A 149 -4.88 -24.05 -32.35
CA GLN A 149 -6.32 -24.15 -32.61
C GLN A 149 -6.91 -22.95 -33.36
N SER A 150 -6.17 -21.88 -33.46
CA SER A 150 -6.59 -20.68 -34.17
C SER A 150 -6.10 -20.71 -35.63
#